data_bfaf9e14049b3e25615099a2f66d3c09
#
_entry.id   bfaf9e14049b3e25615099a2f66d3c09
#
_cell.length_a   1.000
_cell.length_b   1.000
_cell.length_c   1.000
_cell.angle_alpha   90.00
_cell.angle_beta   90.00
_cell.angle_gamma   90.00
#
_symmetry.space_group_name_H-M   'P 1'
#
loop_
_entity.id
_entity.type
_entity.pdbx_description
1 polymer ?
#
loop_
_entity_poly.entity_id
_entity_poly.type
_entity_poly.pdbx_seq_one_letter_code
_entity_poly.pdbx_strand_id
1 'polypeptide(L)'
;SKSINHLLDDRHGKKEENLIETVSIRAMQKARYSTHNIGHYGLAFEYYTHFTSPIRRFPDMMVHRLVTKYMDGGRSVSEAKYEDLCDHSSNMEQIAANAERASIKYKQVEFMSERLGQIYDGVISGVTEWGLYVELNENKCEGLVPVRDLDDDYYEFDEKNYCLRGRRKNKIYSLGDAVSYT
;
A
#
# COMPACT_ATOMS: atom_id res chain seq x y z
N SER A 1 12.28 4.12 10.46
CA SER A 1 13.21 4.08 11.57
C SER A 1 12.92 5.20 12.58
N LYS A 2 13.79 5.44 13.58
CA LYS A 2 13.54 6.43 14.66
C LYS A 2 13.14 7.82 14.12
N SER A 3 13.73 8.26 13.02
CA SER A 3 13.42 9.57 12.40
C SER A 3 12.00 9.66 11.83
N ILE A 4 11.48 8.57 11.24
CA ILE A 4 10.12 8.53 10.70
C ILE A 4 9.11 8.51 11.84
N ASN A 5 9.34 7.69 12.88
CA ASN A 5 8.45 7.64 14.04
C ASN A 5 8.38 9.01 14.75
N HIS A 6 9.52 9.66 14.93
CA HIS A 6 9.56 11.02 15.52
C HIS A 6 8.78 12.03 14.65
N LEU A 7 8.90 11.93 13.33
CA LEU A 7 8.16 12.81 12.41
C LEU A 7 6.65 12.57 12.49
N LEU A 8 6.21 11.32 12.60
CA LEU A 8 4.80 10.96 12.75
C LEU A 8 4.25 11.44 14.10
N ASP A 9 4.99 11.21 15.19
CA ASP A 9 4.60 11.66 16.53
C ASP A 9 4.45 13.19 16.61
N ASP A 10 5.38 13.94 16.00
CA ASP A 10 5.34 15.41 15.95
C ASP A 10 4.16 15.97 15.14
N ARG A 11 3.59 15.19 14.25
CA ARG A 11 2.50 15.60 13.34
C ARG A 11 1.16 14.99 13.67
N HIS A 12 1.10 14.18 14.72
CA HIS A 12 -0.15 13.56 15.16
C HIS A 12 -1.25 14.60 15.44
N GLY A 13 -2.44 14.42 14.84
CA GLY A 13 -3.58 15.34 14.92
C GLY A 13 -3.47 16.61 14.07
N LYS A 14 -2.44 16.74 13.21
CA LYS A 14 -2.30 17.87 12.27
C LYS A 14 -2.80 17.46 10.88
N LYS A 15 -3.13 18.48 10.05
CA LYS A 15 -3.65 18.25 8.68
C LYS A 15 -2.70 17.43 7.79
N GLU A 16 -1.41 17.53 8.03
CA GLU A 16 -0.37 16.87 7.25
C GLU A 16 -0.14 15.41 7.66
N GLU A 17 -0.74 14.93 8.74
CA GLU A 17 -0.55 13.56 9.26
C GLU A 17 -0.78 12.50 8.17
N ASN A 18 -1.96 12.51 7.53
CA ASN A 18 -2.33 11.57 6.48
C ASN A 18 -1.37 11.59 5.27
N LEU A 19 -0.90 12.79 4.90
CA LEU A 19 0.07 12.93 3.82
C LEU A 19 1.40 12.28 4.19
N ILE A 20 1.91 12.58 5.37
CA ILE A 20 3.20 12.06 5.86
C ILE A 20 3.14 10.55 6.01
N GLU A 21 2.05 10.01 6.56
CA GLU A 21 1.84 8.55 6.66
C GLU A 21 1.84 7.90 5.28
N THR A 22 1.06 8.43 4.34
CA THR A 22 0.94 7.89 2.98
C THR A 22 2.29 7.91 2.25
N VAL A 23 3.01 9.03 2.31
CA VAL A 23 4.33 9.16 1.66
C VAL A 23 5.35 8.25 2.34
N SER A 24 5.32 8.14 3.67
CA SER A 24 6.21 7.25 4.42
C SER A 24 5.99 5.79 4.05
N ILE A 25 4.74 5.33 3.98
CA ILE A 25 4.41 3.95 3.58
C ILE A 25 4.84 3.69 2.13
N ARG A 26 4.61 4.63 1.21
CA ARG A 26 5.04 4.50 -0.19
C ARG A 26 6.56 4.47 -0.37
N ALA A 27 7.30 5.13 0.51
CA ALA A 27 8.76 5.15 0.50
C ALA A 27 9.40 3.88 1.09
N MET A 28 8.63 3.07 1.83
CA MET A 28 9.14 1.82 2.38
C MET A 28 9.35 0.78 1.29
N GLN A 29 10.46 0.04 1.40
CA GLN A 29 10.70 -1.11 0.55
C GLN A 29 9.68 -2.21 0.88
N LYS A 30 9.23 -2.91 -0.15
CA LYS A 30 8.36 -4.09 0.02
C LYS A 30 9.13 -5.19 0.74
N ALA A 31 8.47 -5.88 1.66
CA ALA A 31 9.01 -7.07 2.28
C ALA A 31 9.26 -8.17 1.22
N ARG A 32 10.34 -8.91 1.37
CA ARG A 32 10.68 -10.05 0.52
C ARG A 32 11.28 -11.16 1.37
N TYR A 33 11.14 -12.38 0.90
CA TYR A 33 11.87 -13.51 1.45
C TYR A 33 13.33 -13.46 1.00
N SER A 34 14.25 -13.81 1.88
CA SER A 34 15.67 -13.91 1.58
C SER A 34 16.34 -14.88 2.56
N THR A 35 17.42 -15.47 2.15
CA THR A 35 18.30 -16.27 3.02
C THR A 35 19.13 -15.40 3.96
N HIS A 36 19.23 -14.11 3.67
CA HIS A 36 19.96 -13.16 4.51
C HIS A 36 19.11 -12.72 5.69
N ASN A 37 19.45 -13.20 6.89
CA ASN A 37 18.74 -12.81 8.10
C ASN A 37 19.12 -11.38 8.52
N ILE A 38 18.14 -10.50 8.65
CA ILE A 38 18.30 -9.14 9.19
C ILE A 38 17.57 -8.96 10.53
N GLY A 39 17.05 -10.05 11.09
CA GLY A 39 16.19 -10.02 12.27
C GLY A 39 14.81 -9.44 12.04
N HIS A 40 14.11 -9.15 13.11
CA HIS A 40 12.80 -8.49 13.07
C HIS A 40 12.80 -7.26 13.97
N TYR A 41 12.84 -6.09 13.37
CA TYR A 41 12.96 -4.82 14.09
C TYR A 41 11.82 -4.61 15.11
N GLY A 42 10.56 -4.82 14.68
CA GLY A 42 9.38 -4.57 15.54
C GLY A 42 9.24 -5.54 16.71
N LEU A 43 9.80 -6.76 16.61
CA LEU A 43 9.81 -7.76 17.68
C LEU A 43 11.13 -7.81 18.44
N ALA A 44 12.12 -7.02 18.02
CA ALA A 44 13.47 -7.00 18.57
C ALA A 44 14.14 -8.39 18.60
N PHE A 45 13.88 -9.23 17.59
CA PHE A 45 14.52 -10.53 17.44
C PHE A 45 15.74 -10.41 16.53
N GLU A 46 16.86 -10.99 16.96
CA GLU A 46 18.09 -11.08 16.16
C GLU A 46 17.92 -12.06 14.98
N TYR A 47 17.20 -13.15 15.20
CA TYR A 47 16.87 -14.16 14.20
C TYR A 47 15.37 -14.27 14.05
N TYR A 48 14.90 -14.22 12.82
CA TYR A 48 13.48 -14.33 12.52
C TYR A 48 13.23 -15.01 11.19
N THR A 49 12.23 -15.87 11.15
CA THR A 49 11.69 -16.44 9.92
C THR A 49 10.21 -16.69 10.05
N HIS A 50 9.51 -16.69 8.93
CA HIS A 50 8.14 -17.20 8.87
C HIS A 50 8.14 -18.71 9.09
N PHE A 51 7.23 -19.20 9.94
CA PHE A 51 7.19 -20.61 10.33
C PHE A 51 5.76 -21.16 10.53
N THR A 52 4.82 -20.31 10.89
CA THR A 52 3.54 -20.73 11.49
C THR A 52 2.41 -20.98 10.48
N SER A 53 2.61 -20.76 9.19
CA SER A 53 1.56 -20.90 8.17
C SER A 53 2.00 -21.72 6.94
N PRO A 54 2.49 -22.96 7.10
CA PRO A 54 3.05 -23.76 6.00
C PRO A 54 1.99 -24.20 4.96
N ILE A 55 0.69 -24.16 5.30
CA ILE A 55 -0.40 -24.52 4.38
C ILE A 55 -0.53 -23.50 3.25
N ARG A 56 -0.30 -22.22 3.53
CA ARG A 56 -0.52 -21.13 2.58
C ARG A 56 0.74 -20.35 2.19
N ARG A 57 1.87 -20.58 2.88
CA ARG A 57 3.16 -19.94 2.60
C ARG A 57 4.24 -20.99 2.35
N PHE A 58 4.70 -21.04 1.12
CA PHE A 58 5.75 -21.99 0.72
C PHE A 58 7.07 -21.81 1.50
N PRO A 59 7.54 -20.57 1.81
CA PRO A 59 8.72 -20.39 2.64
C PRO A 59 8.63 -21.04 4.02
N ASP A 60 7.48 -21.01 4.68
CA ASP A 60 7.27 -21.68 5.97
C ASP A 60 7.49 -23.19 5.83
N MET A 61 6.95 -23.80 4.75
CA MET A 61 7.14 -25.23 4.47
C MET A 61 8.62 -25.53 4.17
N MET A 62 9.34 -24.64 3.49
CA MET A 62 10.80 -24.80 3.30
C MET A 62 11.53 -24.87 4.63
N VAL A 63 11.19 -23.95 5.56
CA VAL A 63 11.80 -23.93 6.90
C VAL A 63 11.49 -25.20 7.67
N HIS A 64 10.23 -25.70 7.66
CA HIS A 64 9.88 -26.97 8.27
C HIS A 64 10.75 -28.13 7.75
N ARG A 65 10.90 -28.23 6.44
CA ARG A 65 11.73 -29.27 5.79
C ARG A 65 13.21 -29.15 6.17
N LEU A 66 13.73 -27.91 6.28
CA LEU A 66 15.11 -27.68 6.68
C LEU A 66 15.34 -28.05 8.16
N VAL A 67 14.40 -27.67 9.04
CA VAL A 67 14.48 -28.04 10.46
C VAL A 67 14.50 -29.55 10.61
N THR A 68 13.55 -30.28 9.99
CA THR A 68 13.53 -31.75 10.04
C THR A 68 14.84 -32.33 9.54
N LYS A 69 15.31 -31.87 8.36
CA LYS A 69 16.57 -32.35 7.78
C LYS A 69 17.77 -32.18 8.73
N TYR A 70 17.87 -31.02 9.39
CA TYR A 70 18.99 -30.73 10.26
C TYR A 70 18.89 -31.47 11.61
N MET A 71 17.68 -31.66 12.12
CA MET A 71 17.46 -32.51 13.32
C MET A 71 17.86 -33.97 13.07
N ASP A 72 17.68 -34.47 11.84
CA ASP A 72 18.11 -35.80 11.41
C ASP A 72 19.61 -35.87 11.04
N GLY A 73 20.39 -34.83 11.33
CA GLY A 73 21.83 -34.78 11.05
C GLY A 73 22.20 -34.52 9.58
N GLY A 74 21.25 -34.03 8.79
CA GLY A 74 21.47 -33.71 7.38
C GLY A 74 22.44 -32.55 7.17
N ARG A 75 23.19 -32.60 6.06
CA ARG A 75 24.15 -31.54 5.70
C ARG A 75 23.45 -30.27 5.27
N SER A 76 24.14 -29.13 5.43
CA SER A 76 23.72 -27.81 4.95
C SER A 76 23.33 -27.84 3.46
N VAL A 77 22.38 -27.02 3.10
CA VAL A 77 21.86 -26.89 1.74
C VAL A 77 22.55 -25.73 1.00
N SER A 78 22.37 -25.67 -0.32
CA SER A 78 22.89 -24.56 -1.13
C SER A 78 22.09 -23.31 -0.86
N GLU A 79 22.76 -22.27 -0.34
CA GLU A 79 22.16 -20.95 -0.10
C GLU A 79 21.59 -20.35 -1.39
N ALA A 80 22.37 -20.37 -2.49
CA ALA A 80 21.92 -19.83 -3.78
C ALA A 80 20.60 -20.44 -4.26
N LYS A 81 20.46 -21.78 -4.12
CA LYS A 81 19.21 -22.46 -4.48
C LYS A 81 18.03 -21.97 -3.63
N TYR A 82 18.25 -21.73 -2.36
CA TYR A 82 17.18 -21.24 -1.47
C TYR A 82 16.90 -19.78 -1.68
N GLU A 83 17.88 -18.95 -2.05
CA GLU A 83 17.67 -17.57 -2.45
C GLU A 83 16.78 -17.49 -3.71
N ASP A 84 17.03 -18.30 -4.73
CA ASP A 84 16.17 -18.42 -5.92
C ASP A 84 14.71 -18.77 -5.54
N LEU A 85 14.51 -19.68 -4.58
CA LEU A 85 13.19 -20.04 -4.09
C LEU A 85 12.53 -18.92 -3.29
N CYS A 86 13.29 -18.15 -2.54
CA CYS A 86 12.84 -16.95 -1.81
C CYS A 86 12.39 -15.86 -2.80
N ASP A 87 13.17 -15.58 -3.82
CA ASP A 87 12.82 -14.61 -4.86
C ASP A 87 11.56 -15.04 -5.63
N HIS A 88 11.48 -16.33 -6.01
CA HIS A 88 10.28 -16.88 -6.63
C HIS A 88 9.05 -16.70 -5.74
N SER A 89 9.16 -17.05 -4.45
CA SER A 89 8.06 -16.92 -3.49
C SER A 89 7.62 -15.47 -3.31
N SER A 90 8.57 -14.53 -3.24
CA SER A 90 8.29 -13.09 -3.13
C SER A 90 7.53 -12.56 -4.36
N ASN A 91 7.92 -13.01 -5.56
CA ASN A 91 7.27 -12.65 -6.80
C ASN A 91 5.84 -13.21 -6.87
N MET A 92 5.65 -14.47 -6.48
CA MET A 92 4.33 -15.10 -6.46
C MET A 92 3.37 -14.44 -5.45
N GLU A 93 3.87 -14.07 -4.29
CA GLU A 93 3.09 -13.32 -3.30
C GLU A 93 2.65 -11.95 -3.85
N GLN A 94 3.54 -11.24 -4.56
CA GLN A 94 3.19 -9.97 -5.19
C GLN A 94 2.13 -10.14 -6.30
N ILE A 95 2.22 -11.20 -7.10
CA ILE A 95 1.23 -11.52 -8.14
C ILE A 95 -0.12 -11.86 -7.48
N ALA A 96 -0.13 -12.66 -6.42
CA ALA A 96 -1.33 -13.01 -5.68
C ALA A 96 -2.01 -11.77 -5.08
N ALA A 97 -1.24 -10.89 -4.43
CA ALA A 97 -1.75 -9.64 -3.88
C ALA A 97 -2.29 -8.67 -4.95
N ASN A 98 -1.68 -8.65 -6.14
CA ASN A 98 -2.17 -7.86 -7.26
C ASN A 98 -3.47 -8.44 -7.82
N ALA A 99 -3.58 -9.76 -7.93
CA ALA A 99 -4.80 -10.45 -8.39
C ALA A 99 -5.97 -10.24 -7.42
N GLU A 100 -5.71 -10.31 -6.10
CA GLU A 100 -6.71 -10.01 -5.08
C GLU A 100 -7.22 -8.57 -5.20
N ARG A 101 -6.31 -7.58 -5.30
CA ARG A 101 -6.68 -6.18 -5.49
C ARG A 101 -7.47 -5.96 -6.78
N ALA A 102 -7.08 -6.59 -7.88
CA ALA A 102 -7.79 -6.50 -9.14
C ALA A 102 -9.19 -7.09 -9.05
N SER A 103 -9.36 -8.23 -8.35
CA SER A 103 -10.67 -8.86 -8.11
C SER A 103 -11.59 -7.96 -7.29
N ILE A 104 -11.07 -7.37 -6.21
CA ILE A 104 -11.82 -6.42 -5.38
C ILE A 104 -12.24 -5.21 -6.22
N LYS A 105 -11.30 -4.62 -6.98
CA LYS A 105 -11.58 -3.47 -7.84
C LYS A 105 -12.66 -3.78 -8.89
N TYR A 106 -12.59 -4.97 -9.51
CA TYR A 106 -13.60 -5.42 -10.45
C TYR A 106 -15.00 -5.44 -9.82
N LYS A 107 -15.11 -6.00 -8.61
CA LYS A 107 -16.37 -6.04 -7.88
C LYS A 107 -16.85 -4.67 -7.41
N GLN A 108 -15.96 -3.77 -7.05
CA GLN A 108 -16.29 -2.38 -6.75
C GLN A 108 -16.87 -1.66 -7.97
N VAL A 109 -16.26 -1.84 -9.16
CA VAL A 109 -16.77 -1.26 -10.41
C VAL A 109 -18.14 -1.82 -10.77
N GLU A 110 -18.34 -3.15 -10.67
CA GLU A 110 -19.62 -3.80 -10.90
C GLU A 110 -20.72 -3.22 -9.96
N PHE A 111 -20.41 -3.10 -8.66
CA PHE A 111 -21.32 -2.52 -7.67
C PHE A 111 -21.68 -1.05 -7.98
N MET A 112 -20.70 -0.25 -8.37
CA MET A 112 -20.90 1.16 -8.66
C MET A 112 -21.62 1.38 -10.00
N SER A 113 -21.49 0.48 -10.97
CA SER A 113 -22.15 0.61 -12.27
C SER A 113 -23.68 0.67 -12.19
N GLU A 114 -24.27 0.07 -11.18
CA GLU A 114 -25.72 0.10 -10.92
C GLU A 114 -26.17 1.37 -10.17
N ARG A 115 -25.23 2.24 -9.79
CA ARG A 115 -25.45 3.41 -8.92
C ARG A 115 -25.00 4.72 -9.54
N LEU A 116 -24.90 4.76 -10.84
CA LEU A 116 -24.51 5.97 -11.58
C LEU A 116 -25.52 7.10 -11.33
N GLY A 117 -24.99 8.31 -11.16
CA GLY A 117 -25.79 9.52 -10.90
C GLY A 117 -26.21 9.72 -9.44
N GLN A 118 -25.78 8.86 -8.51
CA GLN A 118 -25.97 9.10 -7.08
C GLN A 118 -24.82 9.97 -6.53
N ILE A 119 -25.13 10.76 -5.52
CA ILE A 119 -24.18 11.63 -4.83
C ILE A 119 -23.62 10.86 -3.64
N TYR A 120 -22.30 10.85 -3.53
CA TYR A 120 -21.58 10.21 -2.42
C TYR A 120 -20.64 11.18 -1.74
N ASP A 121 -20.52 11.05 -0.43
CA ASP A 121 -19.49 11.72 0.35
C ASP A 121 -18.22 10.84 0.38
N GLY A 122 -17.07 11.47 0.19
CA GLY A 122 -15.79 10.80 0.14
C GLY A 122 -14.67 11.66 0.63
N VAL A 123 -13.49 11.08 0.61
CA VAL A 123 -12.23 11.74 1.00
C VAL A 123 -11.24 11.61 -0.13
N ILE A 124 -10.47 12.66 -0.38
CA ILE A 124 -9.40 12.62 -1.38
C ILE A 124 -8.29 11.69 -0.89
N SER A 125 -8.17 10.54 -1.54
CA SER A 125 -7.17 9.50 -1.26
C SER A 125 -5.89 9.65 -2.08
N GLY A 126 -5.92 10.48 -3.12
CA GLY A 126 -4.76 10.78 -3.95
C GLY A 126 -4.95 12.00 -4.81
N VAL A 127 -3.86 12.71 -5.06
CA VAL A 127 -3.82 13.87 -5.95
C VAL A 127 -2.76 13.65 -7.02
N THR A 128 -3.11 13.84 -8.28
CA THR A 128 -2.22 13.66 -9.42
C THR A 128 -2.44 14.78 -10.45
N GLU A 129 -1.56 14.88 -11.44
CA GLU A 129 -1.75 15.79 -12.56
C GLU A 129 -3.01 15.48 -13.38
N TRP A 130 -3.50 14.24 -13.36
CA TRP A 130 -4.67 13.78 -14.10
C TRP A 130 -5.98 14.08 -13.38
N GLY A 131 -5.96 14.22 -12.04
CA GLY A 131 -7.15 14.44 -11.22
C GLY A 131 -6.99 14.00 -9.78
N LEU A 132 -8.13 13.91 -9.12
CA LEU A 132 -8.28 13.51 -7.74
C LEU A 132 -8.75 12.05 -7.67
N TYR A 133 -8.09 11.24 -6.87
CA TYR A 133 -8.64 9.98 -6.44
C TYR A 133 -9.49 10.23 -5.21
N VAL A 134 -10.73 9.77 -5.24
CA VAL A 134 -11.70 9.93 -4.15
C VAL A 134 -12.14 8.56 -3.67
N GLU A 135 -11.94 8.30 -2.39
CA GLU A 135 -12.46 7.11 -1.71
C GLU A 135 -13.80 7.46 -1.06
N LEU A 136 -14.85 6.70 -1.37
CA LEU A 136 -16.16 6.88 -0.80
C LEU A 136 -16.22 6.42 0.66
N ASN A 137 -16.86 7.20 1.54
CA ASN A 137 -16.91 6.91 2.96
C ASN A 137 -17.69 5.62 3.28
N GLU A 138 -18.75 5.35 2.54
CA GLU A 138 -19.70 4.26 2.80
C GLU A 138 -19.13 2.87 2.44
N ASN A 139 -18.56 2.73 1.25
CA ASN A 139 -18.23 1.43 0.66
C ASN A 139 -16.77 1.28 0.27
N LYS A 140 -15.97 2.30 0.55
CA LYS A 140 -14.53 2.34 0.27
C LYS A 140 -14.17 2.12 -1.22
N CYS A 141 -15.14 2.36 -2.12
CA CYS A 141 -14.86 2.40 -3.54
C CYS A 141 -14.03 3.65 -3.86
N GLU A 142 -12.99 3.48 -4.64
CA GLU A 142 -12.13 4.57 -5.07
C GLU A 142 -12.30 4.82 -6.57
N GLY A 143 -12.52 6.07 -6.95
CA GLY A 143 -12.63 6.53 -8.32
C GLY A 143 -11.71 7.70 -8.64
N LEU A 144 -11.42 7.91 -9.92
CA LEU A 144 -10.71 9.09 -10.41
C LEU A 144 -11.72 10.15 -10.85
N VAL A 145 -11.58 11.36 -10.32
CA VAL A 145 -12.24 12.58 -10.80
C VAL A 145 -11.22 13.31 -11.65
N PRO A 146 -11.34 13.30 -13.00
CA PRO A 146 -10.40 13.97 -13.86
C PRO A 146 -10.40 15.49 -13.66
N VAL A 147 -9.24 16.13 -13.82
CA VAL A 147 -9.12 17.61 -13.70
C VAL A 147 -10.09 18.33 -14.63
N ARG A 148 -10.34 17.80 -15.81
CA ARG A 148 -11.26 18.38 -16.82
C ARG A 148 -12.72 18.41 -16.38
N ASP A 149 -13.09 17.57 -15.41
CA ASP A 149 -14.47 17.45 -14.89
C ASP A 149 -14.68 18.35 -13.66
N LEU A 150 -13.65 19.10 -13.24
CA LEU A 150 -13.71 20.14 -12.22
C LEU A 150 -14.04 21.49 -12.88
N ASP A 151 -15.34 21.76 -13.10
CA ASP A 151 -15.83 22.88 -13.91
C ASP A 151 -15.72 24.26 -13.24
N ASP A 152 -15.41 24.30 -11.96
CA ASP A 152 -15.45 25.54 -11.15
C ASP A 152 -14.21 26.42 -11.28
N ASP A 153 -13.06 25.89 -11.74
CA ASP A 153 -11.81 26.62 -11.97
C ASP A 153 -10.86 25.83 -12.90
N TYR A 154 -9.74 26.44 -13.29
CA TYR A 154 -8.60 25.77 -13.92
C TYR A 154 -7.61 25.32 -12.87
N TYR A 155 -7.43 24.01 -12.74
CA TYR A 155 -6.59 23.42 -11.71
C TYR A 155 -5.22 23.02 -12.27
N GLU A 156 -4.18 23.31 -11.49
CA GLU A 156 -2.80 22.88 -11.72
C GLU A 156 -2.31 22.04 -10.56
N PHE A 157 -1.54 21.01 -10.90
CA PHE A 157 -0.93 20.16 -9.89
C PHE A 157 0.31 20.84 -9.30
N ASP A 158 0.28 21.05 -7.98
CA ASP A 158 1.41 21.51 -7.20
C ASP A 158 2.14 20.29 -6.61
N GLU A 159 3.22 19.88 -7.27
CA GLU A 159 4.01 18.72 -6.89
C GLU A 159 4.65 18.86 -5.50
N LYS A 160 5.01 20.09 -5.10
CA LYS A 160 5.64 20.35 -3.80
C LYS A 160 4.68 20.16 -2.62
N ASN A 161 3.43 20.57 -2.80
CA ASN A 161 2.42 20.52 -1.78
C ASN A 161 1.44 19.35 -1.96
N TYR A 162 1.60 18.56 -3.00
CA TYR A 162 0.73 17.41 -3.32
C TYR A 162 -0.75 17.79 -3.34
N CYS A 163 -1.07 18.87 -4.08
CA CYS A 163 -2.44 19.40 -4.16
C CYS A 163 -2.78 19.88 -5.58
N LEU A 164 -4.07 19.96 -5.91
CA LEU A 164 -4.56 20.70 -7.06
C LEU A 164 -4.93 22.12 -6.62
N ARG A 165 -4.37 23.13 -7.28
CA ARG A 165 -4.59 24.54 -7.00
C ARG A 165 -5.34 25.21 -8.16
N GLY A 166 -6.49 25.83 -7.83
CA GLY A 166 -7.26 26.62 -8.78
C GLY A 166 -6.59 27.98 -9.07
N ARG A 167 -6.53 28.35 -10.35
CA ARG A 167 -5.89 29.58 -10.81
C ARG A 167 -6.65 30.86 -10.50
N ARG A 168 -8.00 30.79 -10.48
CA ARG A 168 -8.85 31.98 -10.34
C ARG A 168 -9.39 32.14 -8.91
N LYS A 169 -9.93 31.06 -8.36
CA LYS A 169 -10.59 31.05 -7.05
C LYS A 169 -9.66 30.71 -5.90
N ASN A 170 -8.40 30.36 -6.18
CA ASN A 170 -7.44 29.86 -5.20
C ASN A 170 -7.95 28.67 -4.37
N LYS A 171 -8.95 27.93 -4.86
CA LYS A 171 -9.42 26.72 -4.21
C LYS A 171 -8.34 25.66 -4.29
N ILE A 172 -8.11 24.96 -3.21
CA ILE A 172 -7.08 23.92 -3.12
C ILE A 172 -7.78 22.60 -2.76
N TYR A 173 -7.42 21.55 -3.46
CA TYR A 173 -7.79 20.19 -3.11
C TYR A 173 -6.54 19.43 -2.68
N SER A 174 -6.55 18.98 -1.44
CA SER A 174 -5.44 18.27 -0.81
C SER A 174 -5.83 16.86 -0.38
N LEU A 175 -4.84 16.03 -0.16
CA LEU A 175 -5.04 14.69 0.40
C LEU A 175 -5.77 14.79 1.75
N GLY A 176 -6.82 13.98 1.94
CA GLY A 176 -7.62 13.97 3.15
C GLY A 176 -8.78 14.97 3.19
N ASP A 177 -8.92 15.84 2.19
CA ASP A 177 -10.06 16.76 2.13
C ASP A 177 -11.36 15.97 1.88
N ALA A 178 -12.42 16.36 2.61
CA ALA A 178 -13.75 15.82 2.40
C ALA A 178 -14.39 16.44 1.16
N VAL A 179 -14.97 15.62 0.30
CA VAL A 179 -15.63 16.03 -0.94
C VAL A 179 -16.94 15.28 -1.11
N SER A 180 -17.90 15.92 -1.82
CA SER A 180 -19.11 15.26 -2.26
C SER A 180 -19.12 15.24 -3.79
N TYR A 181 -19.33 14.07 -4.39
CA TYR A 181 -19.21 13.87 -5.82
C TYR A 181 -20.32 12.94 -6.35
N THR A 182 -20.68 13.17 -7.64
CA THR A 182 -21.72 12.42 -8.34
C THR A 182 -21.12 11.52 -9.38
#